data_015bc0259e587640508e3bc93f6998b2
#
_entry.id   015bc0259e587640508e3bc93f6998b2
#
_cell.length_a   1.000
_cell.length_b   1.000
_cell.length_c   1.000
_cell.angle_alpha   90.00
_cell.angle_beta   90.00
_cell.angle_gamma   90.00
#
_symmetry.space_group_name_H-M   'P 1'
#
loop_
_entity.id
_entity.type
_entity.pdbx_description
1 polymer ?
#
loop_
_entity_poly.entity_id
_entity_poly.type
_entity_poly.pdbx_seq_one_letter_code
_entity_poly.pdbx_strand_id
1 'polypeptide(L)'
;MWNSRWTTTGLSTAWTGYRRAVRILHPSDGPEVDPVEAYLDDDRPAPPGRPWVVVNMVASMDGATTVAGRSGGLGGTGDRHVFQALRGLSDMVLVGAGTVRAEGYRPPQDPAGPVASRRAAEGRAPRPRLVVVSGSLDLDPTLPLFAENDPGDPAPLVATVSSSPADRRAALEPLAELVVCGETLVDLTGLLATLNDIGARTVLCEGGPHLNHQLFAAGLVDELCVSISPLLVGGVGLGGRGLLDGPSLAVPIRLHLHRVLSEDGFLFCRYLVS
;
A
#
# COMPACT_ATOMS: atom_id res chain seq x y z
N MET A 1 -2.18 23.98 24.27
CA MET A 1 -0.77 24.22 23.83
C MET A 1 -0.10 22.85 23.72
N TRP A 2 -0.08 22.29 22.51
CA TRP A 2 0.64 21.04 22.22
C TRP A 2 1.81 21.40 21.31
N ASN A 3 3.01 21.24 21.82
CA ASN A 3 4.25 21.65 21.18
C ASN A 3 4.74 20.49 20.30
N SER A 4 4.55 20.59 18.99
CA SER A 4 5.03 19.65 17.99
C SER A 4 6.49 19.98 17.64
N ARG A 5 7.43 19.23 18.20
CA ARG A 5 8.79 19.14 17.64
C ARG A 5 9.07 17.67 17.30
N TRP A 6 8.88 17.34 16.03
CA TRP A 6 9.45 16.12 15.47
C TRP A 6 10.75 16.47 14.77
N THR A 7 11.85 16.37 15.49
CA THR A 7 13.19 16.41 14.91
C THR A 7 13.57 14.99 14.53
N THR A 8 13.78 14.78 13.23
CA THR A 8 14.41 13.57 12.67
C THR A 8 15.89 13.59 13.03
N THR A 9 16.27 12.86 14.05
CA THR A 9 17.66 12.45 14.28
C THR A 9 17.68 10.97 14.60
N GLY A 10 18.36 10.24 13.72
CA GLY A 10 18.96 8.93 13.83
C GLY A 10 18.37 7.97 14.86
N LEU A 11 17.68 6.93 14.38
CA LEU A 11 17.45 5.72 15.16
C LEU A 11 17.75 4.48 14.32
N SER A 12 19.02 4.14 14.29
CA SER A 12 19.43 2.76 14.36
C SER A 12 19.14 2.29 15.79
N THR A 13 18.05 1.60 16.02
CA THR A 13 17.83 0.91 17.28
C THR A 13 17.22 -0.44 17.02
N ALA A 14 18.00 -1.41 17.45
CA ALA A 14 17.63 -2.80 17.64
C ALA A 14 16.20 -2.92 18.20
N TRP A 15 15.41 -3.76 17.58
CA TRP A 15 14.07 -4.13 17.96
C TRP A 15 14.11 -4.95 19.26
N THR A 16 14.07 -4.29 20.41
CA THR A 16 13.96 -4.96 21.71
C THR A 16 12.72 -4.45 22.45
N GLY A 17 11.71 -5.31 22.57
CA GLY A 17 10.93 -5.37 23.79
C GLY A 17 9.55 -4.73 23.84
N TYR A 18 8.93 -4.25 22.76
CA TYR A 18 7.49 -3.92 22.80
C TYR A 18 6.69 -5.11 22.24
N ARG A 19 5.90 -5.75 23.11
CA ARG A 19 4.86 -6.68 22.63
C ARG A 19 3.87 -5.84 21.81
N ARG A 20 3.85 -6.07 20.51
CA ARG A 20 2.83 -5.56 19.61
C ARG A 20 1.62 -6.44 19.80
N ALA A 21 0.58 -5.91 20.41
CA ALA A 21 -0.61 -6.69 20.66
C ALA A 21 -1.83 -5.99 20.12
N VAL A 22 -2.52 -6.64 19.20
CA VAL A 22 -3.85 -6.28 18.74
C VAL A 22 -4.82 -7.33 19.23
N ARG A 23 -6.07 -6.93 19.55
CA ARG A 23 -7.13 -7.85 19.95
C ARG A 23 -7.96 -8.26 18.76
N ILE A 24 -8.20 -9.55 18.60
CA ILE A 24 -9.15 -10.07 17.61
C ILE A 24 -10.58 -9.79 18.13
N LEU A 25 -11.39 -9.08 17.34
CA LEU A 25 -12.81 -8.81 17.61
C LEU A 25 -13.75 -9.65 16.75
N HIS A 26 -13.27 -10.17 15.61
CA HIS A 26 -14.01 -10.99 14.69
C HIS A 26 -13.07 -12.02 14.04
N PRO A 27 -13.48 -13.31 13.86
CA PRO A 27 -14.84 -13.87 13.99
C PRO A 27 -15.34 -14.09 15.43
N SER A 28 -14.49 -13.99 16.41
CA SER A 28 -14.88 -14.07 17.84
C SER A 28 -13.94 -13.20 18.67
N ASP A 29 -14.37 -12.77 19.85
CA ASP A 29 -13.48 -12.11 20.82
C ASP A 29 -12.32 -13.06 21.15
N GLY A 30 -11.12 -12.66 20.81
CA GLY A 30 -9.91 -13.50 20.83
C GLY A 30 -8.79 -12.89 21.67
N PRO A 31 -7.67 -13.61 21.80
CA PRO A 31 -6.51 -13.11 22.53
C PRO A 31 -5.88 -11.91 21.82
N GLU A 32 -5.01 -11.23 22.54
CA GLU A 32 -4.04 -10.33 21.92
C GLU A 32 -3.05 -11.12 21.07
N VAL A 33 -2.80 -10.64 19.85
CA VAL A 33 -1.89 -11.25 18.88
C VAL A 33 -0.96 -10.21 18.29
N ASP A 34 0.20 -10.64 17.80
CA ASP A 34 1.04 -9.78 16.97
C ASP A 34 0.34 -9.54 15.63
N PRO A 35 0.24 -8.29 15.14
CA PRO A 35 -0.35 -8.00 13.83
C PRO A 35 0.28 -8.79 12.68
N VAL A 36 1.59 -9.04 12.75
CA VAL A 36 2.28 -9.84 11.74
C VAL A 36 1.75 -11.27 11.73
N GLU A 37 1.65 -11.90 12.92
CA GLU A 37 1.12 -13.26 13.06
C GLU A 37 -0.34 -13.33 12.57
N ALA A 38 -1.13 -12.30 12.88
CA ALA A 38 -2.53 -12.24 12.44
C ALA A 38 -2.70 -12.24 10.90
N TYR A 39 -1.72 -11.73 10.15
CA TYR A 39 -1.76 -11.67 8.68
C TYR A 39 -0.89 -12.72 8.00
N LEU A 40 0.05 -13.35 8.74
CA LEU A 40 1.04 -14.26 8.18
C LEU A 40 0.40 -15.52 7.59
N ASP A 41 -0.59 -16.09 8.27
CA ASP A 41 -1.22 -17.36 7.88
C ASP A 41 -2.43 -17.19 6.95
N ASP A 42 -2.72 -15.96 6.55
CA ASP A 42 -3.79 -15.69 5.59
C ASP A 42 -3.43 -16.26 4.21
N ASP A 43 -4.32 -17.09 3.67
CA ASP A 43 -4.19 -17.59 2.31
C ASP A 43 -4.56 -16.49 1.29
N ARG A 44 -3.70 -16.32 0.28
CA ARG A 44 -3.85 -15.35 -0.82
C ARG A 44 -3.56 -16.05 -2.15
N PRO A 45 -4.48 -16.95 -2.59
CA PRO A 45 -4.29 -17.68 -3.82
C PRO A 45 -4.37 -16.75 -5.02
N ALA A 46 -3.25 -16.52 -5.69
CA ALA A 46 -3.20 -15.67 -6.88
C ALA A 46 -4.19 -16.18 -7.94
N PRO A 47 -5.11 -15.33 -8.43
CA PRO A 47 -5.99 -15.70 -9.52
C PRO A 47 -5.22 -16.03 -10.80
N PRO A 48 -5.80 -16.79 -11.74
CA PRO A 48 -5.13 -17.07 -13.01
C PRO A 48 -4.72 -15.80 -13.75
N GLY A 49 -3.45 -15.69 -14.12
CA GLY A 49 -2.91 -14.60 -14.95
C GLY A 49 -2.66 -13.26 -14.24
N ARG A 50 -2.89 -13.15 -12.94
CA ARG A 50 -2.57 -11.96 -12.16
C ARG A 50 -2.24 -12.29 -10.70
N PRO A 51 -1.51 -11.41 -9.98
CA PRO A 51 -1.32 -11.57 -8.55
C PRO A 51 -2.62 -11.32 -7.76
N TRP A 52 -2.66 -11.79 -6.51
CA TRP A 52 -3.64 -11.37 -5.53
C TRP A 52 -3.40 -9.90 -5.16
N VAL A 53 -4.43 -9.07 -5.26
CA VAL A 53 -4.33 -7.63 -5.00
C VAL A 53 -4.98 -7.27 -3.66
N VAL A 54 -4.15 -6.77 -2.76
CA VAL A 54 -4.56 -6.20 -1.47
C VAL A 54 -4.56 -4.69 -1.58
N VAL A 55 -5.66 -4.02 -1.28
CA VAL A 55 -5.69 -2.56 -1.07
C VAL A 55 -5.60 -2.29 0.42
N ASN A 56 -4.63 -1.49 0.85
CA ASN A 56 -4.50 -1.06 2.25
C ASN A 56 -4.63 0.46 2.38
N MET A 57 -5.54 0.90 3.24
CA MET A 57 -5.83 2.31 3.47
C MET A 57 -6.09 2.58 4.95
N VAL A 58 -5.84 3.83 5.36
CA VAL A 58 -6.32 4.37 6.64
C VAL A 58 -7.40 5.42 6.38
N ALA A 59 -8.43 5.43 7.19
CA ALA A 59 -9.50 6.42 7.14
C ALA A 59 -9.93 6.84 8.54
N SER A 60 -10.37 8.08 8.69
CA SER A 60 -11.08 8.54 9.89
C SER A 60 -12.48 7.90 9.99
N MET A 61 -13.12 8.02 11.15
CA MET A 61 -14.50 7.55 11.35
C MET A 61 -15.51 8.16 10.40
N ASP A 62 -15.25 9.36 9.90
CA ASP A 62 -16.08 10.06 8.90
C ASP A 62 -15.56 9.89 7.47
N GLY A 63 -14.60 8.98 7.24
CA GLY A 63 -14.18 8.52 5.93
C GLY A 63 -13.09 9.35 5.25
N ALA A 64 -12.49 10.35 5.93
CA ALA A 64 -11.35 11.09 5.37
C ALA A 64 -10.09 10.21 5.35
N THR A 65 -9.36 10.23 4.25
CA THR A 65 -8.09 9.47 4.09
C THR A 65 -6.85 10.33 4.27
N THR A 66 -7.01 11.61 4.52
CA THR A 66 -5.90 12.55 4.75
C THR A 66 -6.27 13.62 5.77
N VAL A 67 -5.25 14.09 6.49
CA VAL A 67 -5.27 15.31 7.31
C VAL A 67 -4.22 16.24 6.74
N ALA A 68 -4.59 17.47 6.37
CA ALA A 68 -3.69 18.42 5.72
C ALA A 68 -2.95 17.82 4.49
N GLY A 69 -3.65 16.99 3.71
CA GLY A 69 -3.14 16.39 2.47
C GLY A 69 -2.23 15.16 2.65
N ARG A 70 -2.04 14.66 3.87
CA ARG A 70 -1.22 13.47 4.18
C ARG A 70 -1.98 12.46 5.02
N SER A 71 -1.69 11.18 4.82
CA SER A 71 -2.30 10.07 5.58
C SER A 71 -1.72 9.92 6.99
N GLY A 72 -0.48 10.33 7.20
CA GLY A 72 0.24 10.14 8.46
C GLY A 72 -0.41 10.74 9.70
N GLY A 73 -1.30 11.74 9.53
CA GLY A 73 -2.09 12.30 10.64
C GLY A 73 -3.23 11.41 11.15
N LEU A 74 -3.59 10.36 10.39
CA LEU A 74 -4.63 9.40 10.74
C LEU A 74 -4.07 8.14 11.41
N GLY A 75 -2.82 7.77 11.12
CA GLY A 75 -2.21 6.54 11.58
C GLY A 75 -1.86 6.54 13.06
N GLY A 76 -1.80 5.34 13.64
CA GLY A 76 -1.34 5.06 14.99
C GLY A 76 -0.21 4.02 15.00
N THR A 77 0.14 3.52 16.21
CA THR A 77 1.15 2.47 16.36
C THR A 77 0.71 1.18 15.70
N GLY A 78 -0.49 0.69 16.01
CA GLY A 78 -1.05 -0.52 15.42
C GLY A 78 -1.22 -0.43 13.92
N ASP A 79 -1.69 0.72 13.40
CA ASP A 79 -1.78 0.96 11.96
C ASP A 79 -0.42 0.79 11.27
N ARG A 80 0.65 1.34 11.83
CA ARG A 80 2.01 1.15 11.29
C ARG A 80 2.45 -0.30 11.31
N HIS A 81 2.09 -1.07 12.35
CA HIS A 81 2.43 -2.49 12.44
C HIS A 81 1.67 -3.31 11.39
N VAL A 82 0.37 -3.07 11.22
CA VAL A 82 -0.43 -3.71 10.16
C VAL A 82 0.12 -3.36 8.77
N PHE A 83 0.43 -2.08 8.54
CA PHE A 83 1.03 -1.61 7.30
C PHE A 83 2.36 -2.31 6.98
N GLN A 84 3.27 -2.40 7.96
CA GLN A 84 4.55 -3.09 7.80
C GLN A 84 4.37 -4.60 7.59
N ALA A 85 3.41 -5.22 8.27
CA ALA A 85 3.08 -6.63 8.06
C ALA A 85 2.63 -6.89 6.62
N LEU A 86 1.67 -6.10 6.11
CA LEU A 86 1.16 -6.23 4.74
C LEU A 86 2.26 -5.98 3.70
N ARG A 87 3.11 -4.97 3.89
CA ARG A 87 4.29 -4.76 3.03
C ARG A 87 5.21 -5.98 3.00
N GLY A 88 5.55 -6.49 4.18
CA GLY A 88 6.44 -7.65 4.29
C GLY A 88 5.87 -8.92 3.65
N LEU A 89 4.55 -9.07 3.64
CA LEU A 89 3.85 -10.22 3.05
C LEU A 89 3.64 -10.12 1.54
N SER A 90 3.87 -8.95 0.95
CA SER A 90 3.67 -8.70 -0.48
C SER A 90 4.97 -8.87 -1.28
N ASP A 91 4.86 -9.19 -2.58
CA ASP A 91 5.99 -9.23 -3.50
C ASP A 91 6.30 -7.84 -4.04
N MET A 92 5.24 -7.06 -4.25
CA MET A 92 5.33 -5.71 -4.78
C MET A 92 4.39 -4.76 -4.04
N VAL A 93 4.82 -3.49 -3.95
CA VAL A 93 4.02 -2.38 -3.43
C VAL A 93 3.64 -1.48 -4.60
N LEU A 94 2.35 -1.38 -4.89
CA LEU A 94 1.77 -0.58 -5.96
C LEU A 94 1.26 0.74 -5.39
N VAL A 95 1.65 1.86 -6.01
CA VAL A 95 1.25 3.19 -5.54
C VAL A 95 1.10 4.18 -6.71
N GLY A 96 0.15 5.10 -6.62
CA GLY A 96 -0.02 6.17 -7.59
C GLY A 96 1.00 7.30 -7.41
N ALA A 97 1.48 7.88 -8.51
CA ALA A 97 2.46 8.98 -8.49
C ALA A 97 2.04 10.18 -7.63
N GLY A 98 0.74 10.48 -7.55
CA GLY A 98 0.23 11.53 -6.66
C GLY A 98 0.52 11.27 -5.19
N THR A 99 0.36 10.03 -4.75
CA THR A 99 0.66 9.59 -3.38
C THR A 99 2.17 9.59 -3.14
N VAL A 100 2.96 9.13 -4.11
CA VAL A 100 4.43 9.19 -4.05
C VAL A 100 4.91 10.61 -3.75
N ARG A 101 4.39 11.60 -4.47
CA ARG A 101 4.75 13.02 -4.25
C ARG A 101 4.28 13.57 -2.91
N ALA A 102 3.04 13.24 -2.52
CA ALA A 102 2.44 13.78 -1.29
C ALA A 102 3.10 13.23 -0.02
N GLU A 103 3.42 11.93 -0.01
CA GLU A 103 3.92 11.22 1.18
C GLU A 103 5.46 11.12 1.21
N GLY A 104 6.16 11.42 0.11
CA GLY A 104 7.62 11.31 0.04
C GLY A 104 8.10 9.85 0.13
N TYR A 105 7.59 9.00 -0.75
CA TYR A 105 7.89 7.57 -0.74
C TYR A 105 9.37 7.27 -0.82
N ARG A 106 9.77 6.23 -0.08
CA ARG A 106 11.11 5.64 -0.02
C ARG A 106 11.04 4.16 -0.43
N PRO A 107 12.16 3.55 -0.81
CA PRO A 107 12.21 2.11 -1.02
C PRO A 107 11.66 1.36 0.20
N PRO A 108 10.92 0.26 0.00
CA PRO A 108 10.48 -0.59 1.09
C PRO A 108 11.67 -1.13 1.89
N GLN A 109 11.51 -1.21 3.20
CA GLN A 109 12.55 -1.78 4.08
C GLN A 109 12.42 -3.30 4.17
N ASP A 110 13.51 -3.96 4.53
CA ASP A 110 13.50 -5.38 4.84
C ASP A 110 12.56 -5.66 6.01
N PRO A 111 11.63 -6.59 5.87
CA PRO A 111 10.86 -7.07 7.00
C PRO A 111 11.78 -7.80 7.99
N ALA A 112 11.36 -7.88 9.24
CA ALA A 112 12.08 -8.60 10.28
C ALA A 112 11.30 -9.81 10.80
N GLY A 113 11.95 -10.65 11.59
CA GLY A 113 11.31 -11.75 12.32
C GLY A 113 10.66 -12.80 11.42
N PRO A 114 9.43 -13.26 11.77
CA PRO A 114 8.76 -14.36 11.05
C PRO A 114 8.54 -14.08 9.55
N VAL A 115 8.30 -12.83 9.17
CA VAL A 115 8.11 -12.45 7.76
C VAL A 115 9.39 -12.63 6.96
N ALA A 116 10.54 -12.17 7.49
CA ALA A 116 11.84 -12.36 6.83
C ALA A 116 12.15 -13.85 6.64
N SER A 117 11.92 -14.65 7.69
CA SER A 117 12.13 -16.11 7.65
C SER A 117 11.24 -16.78 6.59
N ARG A 118 9.98 -16.38 6.52
CA ARG A 118 9.03 -16.91 5.52
C ARG A 118 9.45 -16.53 4.11
N ARG A 119 9.79 -15.26 3.85
CA ARG A 119 10.26 -14.82 2.52
C ARG A 119 11.47 -15.62 2.06
N ALA A 120 12.45 -15.82 2.96
CA ALA A 120 13.65 -16.63 2.66
C ALA A 120 13.29 -18.09 2.37
N ALA A 121 12.40 -18.71 3.15
CA ALA A 121 11.96 -20.09 2.94
C ALA A 121 11.19 -20.28 1.62
N GLU A 122 10.46 -19.24 1.17
CA GLU A 122 9.74 -19.23 -0.10
C GLU A 122 10.60 -18.79 -1.29
N GLY A 123 11.89 -18.48 -1.09
CA GLY A 123 12.79 -18.00 -2.13
C GLY A 123 12.43 -16.62 -2.69
N ARG A 124 11.71 -15.80 -1.92
CA ARG A 124 11.29 -14.44 -2.31
C ARG A 124 12.42 -13.44 -2.07
N ALA A 125 12.38 -12.32 -2.80
CA ALA A 125 13.29 -11.22 -2.55
C ALA A 125 13.21 -10.75 -1.08
N PRO A 126 14.30 -10.23 -0.48
CA PRO A 126 14.30 -9.80 0.93
C PRO A 126 13.19 -8.81 1.25
N ARG A 127 12.92 -7.88 0.33
CA ARG A 127 11.88 -6.84 0.45
C ARG A 127 10.99 -6.80 -0.81
N PRO A 128 9.77 -6.22 -0.72
CA PRO A 128 8.94 -6.03 -1.90
C PRO A 128 9.54 -5.00 -2.85
N ARG A 129 9.29 -5.12 -4.15
CA ARG A 129 9.66 -4.13 -5.14
C ARG A 129 8.59 -3.03 -5.21
N LEU A 130 9.02 -1.76 -5.33
CA LEU A 130 8.09 -0.65 -5.50
C LEU A 130 7.64 -0.55 -6.97
N VAL A 131 6.34 -0.35 -7.18
CA VAL A 131 5.70 -0.14 -8.49
C VAL A 131 4.90 1.15 -8.43
N VAL A 132 5.27 2.14 -9.25
CA VAL A 132 4.60 3.44 -9.32
C VAL A 132 3.75 3.52 -10.56
N VAL A 133 2.47 3.89 -10.44
CA VAL A 133 1.57 4.13 -11.57
C VAL A 133 1.57 5.62 -11.92
N SER A 134 2.05 5.96 -13.13
CA SER A 134 2.18 7.35 -13.59
C SER A 134 2.01 7.49 -15.09
N GLY A 135 0.83 7.87 -15.57
CA GLY A 135 0.62 8.15 -17.00
C GLY A 135 1.44 9.35 -17.50
N SER A 136 1.61 10.38 -16.67
CA SER A 136 2.32 11.60 -17.06
C SER A 136 3.82 11.59 -16.77
N LEU A 137 4.33 10.61 -16.01
CA LEU A 137 5.71 10.58 -15.50
C LEU A 137 6.13 11.86 -14.76
N ASP A 138 5.15 12.53 -14.10
CA ASP A 138 5.43 13.70 -13.27
C ASP A 138 6.01 13.23 -11.92
N LEU A 139 7.25 12.80 -11.96
CA LEU A 139 8.05 12.29 -10.84
C LEU A 139 9.42 12.99 -10.89
N ASP A 140 9.79 13.64 -9.79
CA ASP A 140 11.11 14.25 -9.67
C ASP A 140 12.18 13.13 -9.54
N PRO A 141 13.20 13.11 -10.41
CA PRO A 141 14.31 12.15 -10.33
C PRO A 141 15.06 12.15 -9.00
N THR A 142 14.95 13.22 -8.21
CA THR A 142 15.61 13.33 -6.89
C THR A 142 14.77 12.77 -5.74
N LEU A 143 13.58 12.25 -6.01
CA LEU A 143 12.74 11.63 -4.98
C LEU A 143 13.48 10.51 -4.24
N PRO A 144 13.30 10.37 -2.93
CA PRO A 144 13.97 9.33 -2.14
C PRO A 144 13.80 7.92 -2.69
N LEU A 145 12.65 7.60 -3.31
CA LEU A 145 12.41 6.29 -3.92
C LEU A 145 13.40 5.92 -5.02
N PHE A 146 14.01 6.91 -5.69
CA PHE A 146 15.07 6.71 -6.69
C PHE A 146 16.47 6.87 -6.09
N ALA A 147 16.64 7.93 -5.26
CA ALA A 147 17.94 8.31 -4.72
C ALA A 147 18.45 7.36 -3.62
N GLU A 148 17.55 6.71 -2.90
CA GLU A 148 17.87 5.84 -1.75
C GLU A 148 17.66 4.34 -2.07
N ASN A 149 17.46 3.99 -3.35
CA ASN A 149 17.39 2.57 -3.75
C ASN A 149 18.76 1.92 -3.56
N ASP A 150 18.78 0.77 -2.87
CA ASP A 150 20.01 0.03 -2.65
C ASP A 150 20.54 -0.48 -4.01
N PRO A 151 21.82 -0.31 -4.34
CA PRO A 151 22.40 -0.82 -5.59
C PRO A 151 22.27 -2.33 -5.80
N GLY A 152 22.05 -3.10 -4.72
CA GLY A 152 21.78 -4.54 -4.78
C GLY A 152 20.34 -4.91 -5.10
N ASP A 153 19.41 -3.95 -5.04
CA ASP A 153 17.99 -4.18 -5.29
C ASP A 153 17.60 -3.87 -6.74
N PRO A 154 16.55 -4.51 -7.25
CA PRO A 154 15.94 -4.11 -8.51
C PRO A 154 15.47 -2.65 -8.43
N ALA A 155 15.74 -1.87 -9.48
CA ALA A 155 15.21 -0.50 -9.58
C ALA A 155 13.68 -0.49 -9.43
N PRO A 156 13.08 0.59 -8.91
CA PRO A 156 11.62 0.74 -8.89
C PRO A 156 11.05 0.54 -10.30
N LEU A 157 9.85 -0.05 -10.39
CA LEU A 157 9.12 -0.15 -11.64
C LEU A 157 8.19 1.04 -11.76
N VAL A 158 8.16 1.70 -12.93
CA VAL A 158 7.20 2.78 -13.20
C VAL A 158 6.32 2.39 -14.38
N ALA A 159 5.05 2.10 -14.08
CA ALA A 159 4.05 1.81 -15.10
C ALA A 159 3.54 3.11 -15.71
N THR A 160 3.64 3.22 -17.02
CA THR A 160 3.29 4.43 -17.77
C THR A 160 2.55 4.10 -19.06
N VAL A 161 2.29 5.10 -19.88
CA VAL A 161 1.58 5.01 -21.16
C VAL A 161 2.48 5.36 -22.33
N SER A 162 2.13 4.91 -23.54
CA SER A 162 2.92 5.21 -24.74
C SER A 162 2.91 6.71 -25.09
N SER A 163 1.87 7.45 -24.74
CA SER A 163 1.77 8.89 -24.91
C SER A 163 2.49 9.72 -23.84
N SER A 164 3.18 9.10 -22.87
CA SER A 164 3.93 9.85 -21.85
C SER A 164 5.03 10.70 -22.45
N PRO A 165 5.35 11.90 -21.87
CA PRO A 165 6.35 12.82 -22.41
C PRO A 165 7.74 12.17 -22.55
N ALA A 166 8.35 12.33 -23.71
CA ALA A 166 9.64 11.69 -24.04
C ALA A 166 10.81 12.19 -23.17
N ASP A 167 10.79 13.48 -22.82
CA ASP A 167 11.78 14.10 -21.94
C ASP A 167 11.72 13.52 -20.52
N ARG A 168 10.52 13.32 -19.99
CA ARG A 168 10.29 12.71 -18.66
C ARG A 168 10.67 11.22 -18.66
N ARG A 169 10.40 10.53 -19.77
CA ARG A 169 10.79 9.14 -19.95
C ARG A 169 12.30 9.01 -19.90
N ALA A 170 13.02 9.81 -20.71
CA ALA A 170 14.48 9.83 -20.73
C ALA A 170 15.12 10.19 -19.36
N ALA A 171 14.45 11.04 -18.57
CA ALA A 171 14.92 11.38 -17.23
C ALA A 171 14.79 10.23 -16.22
N LEU A 172 13.80 9.35 -16.38
CA LEU A 172 13.52 8.26 -15.43
C LEU A 172 14.13 6.91 -15.85
N GLU A 173 14.41 6.67 -17.12
CA GLU A 173 15.03 5.43 -17.63
C GLU A 173 16.30 5.01 -16.89
N PRO A 174 17.21 5.92 -16.47
CA PRO A 174 18.40 5.53 -15.70
C PRO A 174 18.09 5.13 -14.25
N LEU A 175 16.91 5.45 -13.72
CA LEU A 175 16.56 5.35 -12.31
C LEU A 175 15.49 4.30 -12.01
N ALA A 176 14.73 3.90 -13.04
CA ALA A 176 13.59 3.01 -12.90
C ALA A 176 13.43 2.13 -14.15
N GLU A 177 12.84 0.96 -13.96
CA GLU A 177 12.35 0.16 -15.07
C GLU A 177 11.00 0.71 -15.53
N LEU A 178 10.94 1.24 -16.76
CA LEU A 178 9.70 1.75 -17.33
C LEU A 178 8.92 0.63 -18.04
N VAL A 179 7.66 0.44 -17.62
CA VAL A 179 6.74 -0.52 -18.25
C VAL A 179 5.60 0.25 -18.90
N VAL A 180 5.50 0.16 -20.23
CA VAL A 180 4.43 0.81 -20.97
C VAL A 180 3.20 -0.08 -21.00
N CYS A 181 2.14 0.35 -20.32
CA CYS A 181 0.85 -0.33 -20.22
C CYS A 181 -0.26 0.62 -20.70
N GLY A 182 -0.68 0.50 -21.95
CA GLY A 182 -1.73 1.34 -22.53
C GLY A 182 -1.20 2.56 -23.31
N GLU A 183 -2.12 3.30 -23.91
CA GLU A 183 -1.80 4.43 -24.79
C GLU A 183 -1.92 5.78 -24.04
N THR A 184 -3.08 6.08 -23.46
CA THR A 184 -3.39 7.36 -22.78
C THR A 184 -3.70 7.18 -21.30
N LEU A 185 -4.18 5.99 -20.91
CA LEU A 185 -4.42 5.57 -19.53
C LEU A 185 -3.65 4.29 -19.27
N VAL A 186 -3.12 4.15 -18.05
CA VAL A 186 -2.43 2.92 -17.67
C VAL A 186 -3.46 1.78 -17.60
N ASP A 187 -3.26 0.76 -18.41
CA ASP A 187 -4.01 -0.50 -18.36
C ASP A 187 -3.55 -1.30 -17.13
N LEU A 188 -4.36 -1.24 -16.06
CA LEU A 188 -4.06 -1.94 -14.82
C LEU A 188 -4.18 -3.47 -14.95
N THR A 189 -5.02 -3.97 -15.87
CA THR A 189 -5.13 -5.40 -16.14
C THR A 189 -3.84 -5.91 -16.78
N GLY A 190 -3.36 -5.24 -17.82
CA GLY A 190 -2.10 -5.54 -18.48
C GLY A 190 -0.89 -5.37 -17.54
N LEU A 191 -0.92 -4.34 -16.68
CA LEU A 191 0.10 -4.16 -15.65
C LEU A 191 0.15 -5.36 -14.70
N LEU A 192 -0.97 -5.78 -14.12
CA LEU A 192 -1.00 -6.91 -13.20
C LEU A 192 -0.57 -8.23 -13.86
N ALA A 193 -0.92 -8.44 -15.13
CA ALA A 193 -0.42 -9.58 -15.90
C ALA A 193 1.12 -9.53 -16.03
N THR A 194 1.68 -8.37 -16.38
CA THR A 194 3.14 -8.17 -16.43
C THR A 194 3.81 -8.44 -15.08
N LEU A 195 3.22 -7.95 -13.97
CA LEU A 195 3.73 -8.22 -12.62
C LEU A 195 3.70 -9.71 -12.28
N ASN A 196 2.65 -10.43 -12.69
CA ASN A 196 2.56 -11.88 -12.53
C ASN A 196 3.64 -12.62 -13.32
N ASP A 197 3.91 -12.20 -14.56
CA ASP A 197 4.92 -12.82 -15.44
C ASP A 197 6.33 -12.68 -14.88
N ILE A 198 6.62 -11.59 -14.16
CA ILE A 198 7.90 -11.40 -13.46
C ILE A 198 7.89 -11.98 -12.04
N GLY A 199 6.89 -12.79 -11.68
CA GLY A 199 6.87 -13.62 -10.49
C GLY A 199 6.09 -13.09 -9.30
N ALA A 200 5.42 -11.93 -9.40
CA ALA A 200 4.59 -11.43 -8.30
C ALA A 200 3.38 -12.35 -8.07
N ARG A 201 3.16 -12.74 -6.83
CA ARG A 201 1.98 -13.49 -6.38
C ARG A 201 1.03 -12.65 -5.56
N THR A 202 1.56 -11.66 -4.84
CA THR A 202 0.79 -10.72 -4.02
C THR A 202 1.27 -9.31 -4.27
N VAL A 203 0.35 -8.41 -4.59
CA VAL A 203 0.57 -6.98 -4.77
C VAL A 203 -0.20 -6.22 -3.70
N LEU A 204 0.49 -5.38 -2.93
CA LEU A 204 -0.11 -4.45 -1.99
C LEU A 204 -0.31 -3.09 -2.66
N CYS A 205 -1.53 -2.66 -2.85
CA CYS A 205 -1.83 -1.30 -3.31
C CYS A 205 -2.01 -0.36 -2.10
N GLU A 206 -1.19 0.68 -2.03
CA GLU A 206 -1.23 1.71 -1.00
C GLU A 206 -1.90 3.01 -1.50
N GLY A 207 -2.68 2.87 -2.55
CA GLY A 207 -3.45 3.96 -3.11
C GLY A 207 -2.61 4.87 -4.06
N GLY A 208 -2.95 6.17 -4.32
CA GLY A 208 -4.08 6.90 -3.71
C GLY A 208 -5.49 6.51 -4.17
N PRO A 209 -6.45 7.25 -3.66
CA PRO A 209 -7.86 6.96 -3.88
C PRO A 209 -8.28 6.85 -5.35
N HIS A 210 -7.64 7.58 -6.25
CA HIS A 210 -7.89 7.49 -7.68
C HIS A 210 -7.43 6.13 -8.27
N LEU A 211 -6.24 5.64 -7.89
CA LEU A 211 -5.77 4.33 -8.28
C LEU A 211 -6.64 3.22 -7.69
N ASN A 212 -7.04 3.37 -6.41
CA ASN A 212 -7.97 2.43 -5.78
C ASN A 212 -9.28 2.36 -6.56
N HIS A 213 -9.87 3.52 -6.93
CA HIS A 213 -11.09 3.55 -7.71
C HIS A 213 -10.94 2.76 -9.03
N GLN A 214 -9.83 2.96 -9.76
CA GLN A 214 -9.59 2.26 -11.03
C GLN A 214 -9.48 0.74 -10.82
N LEU A 215 -8.76 0.29 -9.79
CA LEU A 215 -8.64 -1.14 -9.46
C LEU A 215 -9.97 -1.76 -9.09
N PHE A 216 -10.76 -1.10 -8.24
CA PHE A 216 -12.09 -1.60 -7.85
C PHE A 216 -13.08 -1.58 -9.02
N ALA A 217 -13.10 -0.52 -9.82
CA ALA A 217 -13.96 -0.42 -11.00
C ALA A 217 -13.66 -1.48 -12.07
N ALA A 218 -12.40 -1.92 -12.16
CA ALA A 218 -11.96 -2.98 -13.06
C ALA A 218 -12.10 -4.40 -12.48
N GLY A 219 -12.59 -4.56 -11.23
CA GLY A 219 -12.72 -5.88 -10.58
C GLY A 219 -11.38 -6.57 -10.30
N LEU A 220 -10.33 -5.79 -10.05
CA LEU A 220 -8.97 -6.28 -9.88
C LEU A 220 -8.53 -6.43 -8.42
N VAL A 221 -9.39 -6.11 -7.46
CA VAL A 221 -9.10 -6.16 -6.02
C VAL A 221 -9.69 -7.44 -5.42
N ASP A 222 -8.88 -8.17 -4.66
CA ASP A 222 -9.28 -9.40 -3.97
C ASP A 222 -9.47 -9.17 -2.46
N GLU A 223 -8.72 -8.24 -1.88
CA GLU A 223 -8.70 -7.98 -0.45
C GLU A 223 -8.64 -6.47 -0.18
N LEU A 224 -9.44 -6.01 0.78
CA LEU A 224 -9.38 -4.65 1.30
C LEU A 224 -9.04 -4.71 2.79
N CYS A 225 -7.90 -4.13 3.16
CA CYS A 225 -7.52 -3.85 4.52
C CYS A 225 -7.72 -2.37 4.79
N VAL A 226 -8.55 -2.03 5.79
CA VAL A 226 -8.78 -0.64 6.16
C VAL A 226 -8.61 -0.45 7.65
N SER A 227 -7.72 0.48 8.01
CA SER A 227 -7.58 0.98 9.38
C SER A 227 -8.58 2.12 9.59
N ILE A 228 -9.49 1.95 10.54
CA ILE A 228 -10.43 3.00 10.94
C ILE A 228 -9.83 3.70 12.16
N SER A 229 -9.37 4.93 11.94
CA SER A 229 -8.82 5.80 12.99
C SER A 229 -9.94 6.36 13.85
N PRO A 230 -9.78 6.41 15.18
CA PRO A 230 -10.78 6.96 16.10
C PRO A 230 -10.82 8.49 16.07
N LEU A 231 -10.75 9.08 14.88
CA LEU A 231 -10.73 10.52 14.64
C LEU A 231 -11.91 10.95 13.76
N LEU A 232 -12.38 12.17 13.97
CA LEU A 232 -13.25 12.89 13.03
C LEU A 232 -12.45 14.03 12.44
N VAL A 233 -12.39 14.11 11.11
CA VAL A 233 -11.61 15.11 10.37
C VAL A 233 -12.53 16.18 9.75
N GLY A 234 -13.70 15.77 9.28
CA GLY A 234 -14.61 16.63 8.53
C GLY A 234 -14.20 16.83 7.08
N GLY A 235 -15.02 17.55 6.32
CA GLY A 235 -14.71 17.98 4.94
C GLY A 235 -14.78 16.89 3.87
N VAL A 236 -15.16 15.68 4.19
CA VAL A 236 -15.42 14.63 3.20
C VAL A 236 -16.62 15.05 2.36
N GLY A 237 -16.43 15.14 1.03
CA GLY A 237 -17.45 15.65 0.11
C GLY A 237 -17.31 17.14 -0.25
N LEU A 238 -16.52 17.94 0.49
CA LEU A 238 -16.16 19.33 0.15
C LEU A 238 -14.73 19.48 -0.36
N GLY A 239 -14.22 18.43 -1.05
CA GLY A 239 -12.82 18.36 -1.52
C GLY A 239 -11.93 17.43 -0.68
N GLY A 240 -12.45 16.83 0.40
CA GLY A 240 -11.81 15.73 1.11
C GLY A 240 -11.89 14.43 0.29
N ARG A 241 -10.84 13.62 0.33
CA ARG A 241 -10.77 12.35 -0.41
C ARG A 241 -11.24 11.20 0.45
N GLY A 242 -12.15 10.37 -0.07
CA GLY A 242 -12.51 9.08 0.50
C GLY A 242 -11.55 7.97 0.10
N LEU A 243 -11.92 6.72 0.38
CA LEU A 243 -11.13 5.53 -0.01
C LEU A 243 -11.04 5.41 -1.54
N LEU A 244 -12.06 5.85 -2.25
CA LEU A 244 -12.16 5.85 -3.72
C LEU A 244 -12.40 7.29 -4.20
N ASP A 245 -11.64 7.74 -5.19
CA ASP A 245 -11.76 9.05 -5.82
C ASP A 245 -11.96 8.86 -7.33
N GLY A 246 -13.22 8.93 -7.77
CA GLY A 246 -13.64 8.71 -9.15
C GLY A 246 -15.15 8.75 -9.30
N PRO A 247 -15.68 8.48 -10.50
CA PRO A 247 -17.12 8.34 -10.72
C PRO A 247 -17.75 7.27 -9.82
N SER A 248 -19.05 7.38 -9.58
CA SER A 248 -19.76 6.31 -8.86
C SER A 248 -19.57 4.97 -9.55
N LEU A 249 -19.30 3.91 -8.78
CA LEU A 249 -19.26 2.56 -9.31
C LEU A 249 -20.63 2.19 -9.92
N ALA A 250 -20.61 1.52 -11.06
CA ALA A 250 -21.84 1.12 -11.75
C ALA A 250 -22.72 0.23 -10.87
N VAL A 251 -22.09 -0.63 -10.08
CA VAL A 251 -22.74 -1.48 -9.08
C VAL A 251 -21.91 -1.42 -7.80
N PRO A 252 -22.55 -1.28 -6.61
CA PRO A 252 -21.82 -1.38 -5.36
C PRO A 252 -21.12 -2.72 -5.20
N ILE A 253 -19.84 -2.70 -4.82
CA ILE A 253 -19.04 -3.90 -4.59
C ILE A 253 -19.37 -4.46 -3.21
N ARG A 254 -19.71 -5.76 -3.16
CA ARG A 254 -19.93 -6.44 -1.89
C ARG A 254 -18.60 -6.84 -1.26
N LEU A 255 -18.48 -6.56 0.03
CA LEU A 255 -17.33 -6.92 0.84
C LEU A 255 -17.76 -7.94 1.91
N HIS A 256 -16.96 -8.98 2.11
CA HIS A 256 -17.15 -9.96 3.17
C HIS A 256 -16.15 -9.72 4.28
N LEU A 257 -16.64 -9.33 5.45
CA LEU A 257 -15.78 -9.15 6.62
C LEU A 257 -15.13 -10.49 6.99
N HIS A 258 -13.80 -10.51 6.94
CA HIS A 258 -13.02 -11.68 7.29
C HIS A 258 -12.46 -11.57 8.71
N ARG A 259 -11.91 -10.40 9.08
CA ARG A 259 -11.33 -10.18 10.41
C ARG A 259 -11.42 -8.72 10.82
N VAL A 260 -11.56 -8.50 12.12
CA VAL A 260 -11.37 -7.21 12.78
C VAL A 260 -10.37 -7.38 13.92
N LEU A 261 -9.35 -6.56 13.91
CA LEU A 261 -8.43 -6.39 15.04
C LEU A 261 -8.63 -5.01 15.64
N SER A 262 -8.25 -4.81 16.90
CA SER A 262 -8.33 -3.49 17.53
C SER A 262 -7.12 -3.21 18.42
N GLU A 263 -6.68 -1.95 18.45
CA GLU A 263 -5.68 -1.40 19.38
C GLU A 263 -5.94 0.09 19.54
N ASP A 264 -5.93 0.59 20.76
CA ASP A 264 -6.03 2.02 21.08
C ASP A 264 -7.20 2.77 20.38
N GLY A 265 -8.36 2.11 20.26
CA GLY A 265 -9.54 2.66 19.61
C GLY A 265 -9.54 2.55 18.08
N PHE A 266 -8.45 2.11 17.46
CA PHE A 266 -8.43 1.76 16.05
C PHE A 266 -9.14 0.43 15.80
N LEU A 267 -9.75 0.32 14.60
CA LEU A 267 -10.20 -0.95 14.06
C LEU A 267 -9.41 -1.25 12.78
N PHE A 268 -8.84 -2.44 12.72
CA PHE A 268 -8.15 -2.94 11.52
C PHE A 268 -9.03 -4.00 10.88
N CYS A 269 -9.74 -3.59 9.85
CA CYS A 269 -10.72 -4.43 9.17
C CYS A 269 -10.12 -5.07 7.92
N ARG A 270 -10.23 -6.38 7.82
CA ARG A 270 -9.89 -7.15 6.62
C ARG A 270 -11.16 -7.66 5.96
N TYR A 271 -11.37 -7.28 4.72
CA TYR A 271 -12.48 -7.73 3.88
C TYR A 271 -11.96 -8.49 2.66
N LEU A 272 -12.69 -9.50 2.25
CA LEU A 272 -12.55 -10.15 0.95
C LEU A 272 -13.56 -9.56 -0.02
N VAL A 273 -13.13 -9.33 -1.26
CA VAL A 273 -13.98 -8.85 -2.35
C VAL A 273 -14.58 -10.04 -3.06
N SER A 274 -15.88 -10.00 -3.38
CA SER A 274 -16.61 -11.08 -4.02
C SER A 274 -17.08 -10.71 -5.42
#